data_4a4ac14ab2e5924acdbe98317e3efadd
#
_entry.id   4a4ac14ab2e5924acdbe98317e3efadd
#
_cell.length_a   1.000
_cell.length_b   1.000
_cell.length_c   1.000
_cell.angle_alpha   90.00
_cell.angle_beta   90.00
_cell.angle_gamma   90.00
#
_symmetry.space_group_name_H-M   'P 1'
#
loop_
_entity.id
_entity.type
_entity.pdbx_description
1 polymer ?
#
loop_
_entity_poly.entity_id
_entity_poly.type
_entity_poly.pdbx_seq_one_letter_code
_entity_poly.pdbx_strand_id
1 'polypeptide(L)'
;VSCSNDETNSSTDLATSASHKHHRGCASHEVHEQQLRENPELATKMQEIENFTQNAITNGRLVNGRIEIPVVVNVLYRTAAENISLTQIQSQIDVLNKDFNALNSDFNQVPTTFSGVKANVGITFVLDAVYRKSTKKTSWGTRDAMKKSSQGGLNPTSPTTKLNLWVCTIGGGILGYAQFPGGSSATDGVVIDSKYLGTTGTATAPFNKGRTATHEVGHWM
;
A
#
# COMPACT_ATOMS: atom_id res chain seq x y z
N VAL A 1 11.04 -4.81 -1.20
CA VAL A 1 11.57 -3.62 -1.90
C VAL A 1 11.86 -2.60 -0.82
N SER A 2 13.16 -2.43 -0.49
CA SER A 2 13.62 -1.48 0.53
C SER A 2 13.44 -0.06 0.04
N CYS A 3 12.71 0.77 0.78
CA CYS A 3 12.79 2.22 0.67
C CYS A 3 14.07 2.66 1.41
N SER A 4 15.23 2.53 0.76
CA SER A 4 16.46 3.05 1.32
C SER A 4 16.64 4.51 0.89
N ASN A 5 16.69 5.41 1.87
CA ASN A 5 17.31 6.71 1.69
C ASN A 5 18.83 6.47 1.54
N ASP A 6 19.39 6.76 0.39
CA ASP A 6 20.84 6.87 0.24
C ASP A 6 21.31 8.12 0.99
N GLU A 7 21.66 7.96 2.26
CA GLU A 7 22.50 8.93 2.97
C GLU A 7 23.97 8.59 2.73
N THR A 8 24.54 9.19 1.71
CA THR A 8 26.00 9.33 1.65
C THR A 8 26.42 10.44 2.60
N ASN A 9 26.97 10.02 3.74
CA ASN A 9 27.57 10.89 4.73
C ASN A 9 28.82 11.57 4.14
N SER A 10 28.76 12.88 3.91
CA SER A 10 29.92 13.75 3.76
C SER A 10 29.67 15.04 4.55
N SER A 11 30.49 15.23 5.55
CA SER A 11 30.52 16.36 6.46
C SER A 11 30.84 17.69 5.78
N THR A 12 30.29 18.77 6.38
CA THR A 12 30.54 20.22 6.21
C THR A 12 29.89 20.88 4.98
N ASP A 13 28.80 21.63 5.15
CA ASP A 13 28.79 23.09 5.15
C ASP A 13 27.40 23.70 5.45
N LEU A 14 27.45 24.92 5.96
CA LEU A 14 26.35 25.74 6.47
C LEU A 14 25.28 26.10 5.44
N ALA A 15 24.05 26.03 5.91
CA ALA A 15 22.87 26.84 5.62
C ALA A 15 22.70 27.44 4.20
N THR A 16 21.84 26.79 3.41
CA THR A 16 20.90 27.47 2.53
C THR A 16 19.61 26.63 2.47
N SER A 17 18.46 27.29 2.66
CA SER A 17 17.13 26.66 2.59
C SER A 17 16.93 26.09 1.19
N ALA A 18 17.24 24.82 1.01
CA ALA A 18 16.93 24.09 -0.22
C ALA A 18 15.43 23.84 -0.26
N SER A 19 14.77 24.45 -1.21
CA SER A 19 13.43 24.13 -1.67
C SER A 19 13.32 22.61 -1.79
N HIS A 20 12.58 21.97 -0.87
CA HIS A 20 12.24 20.57 -0.99
C HIS A 20 11.43 20.37 -2.27
N LYS A 21 12.07 19.86 -3.32
CA LYS A 21 11.37 19.32 -4.47
C LYS A 21 10.48 18.20 -3.92
N HIS A 22 9.17 18.39 -3.96
CA HIS A 22 8.21 17.35 -3.59
C HIS A 22 8.42 16.15 -4.51
N HIS A 23 9.22 15.20 -4.06
CA HIS A 23 9.34 13.90 -4.69
C HIS A 23 8.00 13.16 -4.48
N ARG A 24 7.39 12.72 -5.57
CA ARG A 24 6.27 11.78 -5.51
C ARG A 24 6.81 10.47 -4.97
N GLY A 25 6.27 9.98 -3.84
CA GLY A 25 6.84 8.84 -3.15
C GLY A 25 5.82 8.04 -2.34
N CYS A 26 6.26 6.90 -1.87
CA CYS A 26 5.61 6.10 -0.85
C CYS A 26 5.82 6.77 0.51
N ALA A 27 4.77 6.83 1.33
CA ALA A 27 4.83 7.40 2.68
C ALA A 27 4.73 6.33 3.79
N SER A 28 4.89 5.03 3.45
CA SER A 28 4.72 3.93 4.41
C SER A 28 5.75 4.00 5.54
N HIS A 29 6.99 4.39 5.24
CA HIS A 29 8.04 4.52 6.26
C HIS A 29 7.72 5.61 7.28
N GLU A 30 7.37 6.81 6.84
CA GLU A 30 7.02 7.94 7.71
C GLU A 30 5.76 7.64 8.55
N VAL A 31 4.78 6.97 7.96
CA VAL A 31 3.57 6.52 8.66
C VAL A 31 3.92 5.49 9.73
N HIS A 32 4.79 4.53 9.41
CA HIS A 32 5.25 3.52 10.34
C HIS A 32 6.02 4.12 11.52
N GLU A 33 6.98 5.01 11.25
CA GLU A 33 7.72 5.73 12.27
C GLU A 33 6.79 6.54 13.20
N GLN A 34 5.75 7.16 12.64
CA GLN A 34 4.75 7.84 13.45
C GLN A 34 3.97 6.86 14.33
N GLN A 35 3.54 5.72 13.78
CA GLN A 35 2.79 4.69 14.53
C GLN A 35 3.63 4.10 15.66
N LEU A 36 4.93 3.86 15.46
CA LEU A 36 5.85 3.41 16.51
C LEU A 36 6.00 4.44 17.66
N ARG A 37 6.04 5.73 17.32
CA ARG A 37 6.09 6.80 18.34
C ARG A 37 4.78 6.91 19.12
N GLU A 38 3.64 6.73 18.47
CA GLU A 38 2.30 6.84 19.08
C GLU A 38 1.89 5.57 19.85
N ASN A 39 2.44 4.42 19.48
CA ASN A 39 2.15 3.12 20.11
C ASN A 39 3.43 2.29 20.32
N PRO A 40 4.10 2.42 21.48
CA PRO A 40 5.33 1.68 21.76
C PRO A 40 5.18 0.15 21.75
N GLU A 41 3.97 -0.38 21.98
CA GLU A 41 3.72 -1.84 21.94
C GLU A 41 3.75 -2.40 20.50
N LEU A 42 3.69 -1.54 19.48
CA LEU A 42 3.70 -1.98 18.08
C LEU A 42 4.97 -2.75 17.73
N ALA A 43 6.13 -2.29 18.22
CA ALA A 43 7.40 -2.97 17.97
C ALA A 43 7.40 -4.41 18.54
N THR A 44 6.84 -4.61 19.73
CA THR A 44 6.72 -5.94 20.33
C THR A 44 5.80 -6.84 19.51
N LYS A 45 4.64 -6.34 19.08
CA LYS A 45 3.71 -7.08 18.23
C LYS A 45 4.34 -7.47 16.87
N MET A 46 5.10 -6.58 16.27
CA MET A 46 5.82 -6.88 15.03
C MET A 46 6.85 -7.99 15.24
N GLN A 47 7.58 -7.97 16.36
CA GLN A 47 8.52 -9.05 16.69
C GLN A 47 7.81 -10.39 16.92
N GLU A 48 6.63 -10.38 17.55
CA GLU A 48 5.81 -11.60 17.73
C GLU A 48 5.35 -12.17 16.38
N ILE A 49 4.92 -11.31 15.44
CA ILE A 49 4.53 -11.73 14.09
C ILE A 49 5.73 -12.31 13.33
N GLU A 50 6.90 -11.66 13.41
CA GLU A 50 8.12 -12.17 12.78
C GLU A 50 8.49 -13.53 13.32
N ASN A 51 8.49 -13.72 14.64
CA ASN A 51 8.76 -15.01 15.28
C ASN A 51 7.75 -16.09 14.86
N PHE A 52 6.47 -15.74 14.75
CA PHE A 52 5.44 -16.65 14.26
C PHE A 52 5.71 -17.05 12.81
N THR A 53 6.05 -16.09 11.95
CA THR A 53 6.35 -16.33 10.53
C THR A 53 7.56 -17.24 10.36
N GLN A 54 8.64 -16.99 11.10
CA GLN A 54 9.84 -17.85 11.06
C GLN A 54 9.52 -19.28 11.50
N ASN A 55 8.72 -19.46 12.55
CA ASN A 55 8.27 -20.78 13.01
C ASN A 55 7.35 -21.46 11.97
N ALA A 56 6.48 -20.72 11.30
CA ALA A 56 5.60 -21.25 10.27
C ALA A 56 6.38 -21.71 9.03
N ILE A 57 7.40 -20.96 8.61
CA ILE A 57 8.31 -21.34 7.51
C ILE A 57 9.04 -22.64 7.86
N THR A 58 9.57 -22.76 9.08
CA THR A 58 10.35 -23.91 9.54
C THR A 58 9.49 -25.17 9.65
N ASN A 59 8.22 -25.04 10.06
CA ASN A 59 7.32 -26.17 10.31
C ASN A 59 6.42 -26.55 9.12
N GLY A 60 6.58 -25.91 7.97
CA GLY A 60 6.04 -26.34 6.68
C GLY A 60 4.51 -26.44 6.63
N ARG A 61 3.77 -25.37 6.86
CA ARG A 61 2.31 -25.42 6.77
C ARG A 61 1.75 -24.53 5.67
N LEU A 62 1.87 -24.98 4.42
CA LEU A 62 1.02 -24.52 3.33
C LEU A 62 -0.22 -25.40 3.27
N VAL A 63 -1.38 -24.87 3.63
CA VAL A 63 -2.66 -25.53 3.44
C VAL A 63 -3.10 -25.29 1.99
N ASN A 64 -3.09 -26.33 1.15
CA ASN A 64 -3.57 -26.35 -0.25
C ASN A 64 -2.94 -25.34 -1.24
N GLY A 65 -1.74 -24.86 -1.00
CA GLY A 65 -0.90 -24.21 -2.02
C GLY A 65 -1.34 -22.86 -2.56
N ARG A 66 -2.43 -22.26 -2.10
CA ARG A 66 -2.88 -20.93 -2.52
C ARG A 66 -3.49 -20.17 -1.35
N ILE A 67 -3.07 -18.93 -1.20
CA ILE A 67 -3.69 -17.96 -0.29
C ILE A 67 -4.60 -17.06 -1.13
N GLU A 68 -5.88 -16.98 -0.80
CA GLU A 68 -6.81 -16.04 -1.40
C GLU A 68 -7.12 -14.91 -0.42
N ILE A 69 -6.93 -13.67 -0.85
CA ILE A 69 -7.20 -12.46 -0.06
C ILE A 69 -8.36 -11.69 -0.67
N PRO A 70 -9.53 -11.65 -0.01
CA PRO A 70 -10.62 -10.78 -0.42
C PRO A 70 -10.24 -9.31 -0.27
N VAL A 71 -10.53 -8.49 -1.27
CA VAL A 71 -10.21 -7.06 -1.30
C VAL A 71 -11.47 -6.22 -1.25
N VAL A 72 -11.54 -5.32 -0.28
CA VAL A 72 -12.57 -4.29 -0.19
C VAL A 72 -11.98 -2.96 -0.63
N VAL A 73 -12.60 -2.33 -1.63
CA VAL A 73 -12.15 -1.03 -2.15
C VAL A 73 -13.08 0.09 -1.68
N ASN A 74 -12.51 1.05 -0.96
CA ASN A 74 -13.20 2.21 -0.36
C ASN A 74 -12.85 3.47 -1.17
N VAL A 75 -13.72 3.92 -2.07
CA VAL A 75 -13.50 5.09 -2.92
C VAL A 75 -14.07 6.34 -2.28
N LEU A 76 -13.20 7.30 -1.96
CA LEU A 76 -13.56 8.62 -1.44
C LEU A 76 -13.32 9.67 -2.52
N TYR A 77 -14.37 10.29 -3.02
CA TYR A 77 -14.30 11.15 -4.20
C TYR A 77 -14.98 12.51 -3.98
N ARG A 78 -14.42 13.56 -4.53
CA ARG A 78 -14.98 14.90 -4.61
C ARG A 78 -15.48 15.22 -6.01
N THR A 79 -14.80 14.74 -7.02
CA THR A 79 -15.10 14.94 -8.44
C THR A 79 -15.45 13.63 -9.13
N ALA A 80 -16.07 13.70 -10.31
CA ALA A 80 -16.36 12.53 -11.12
C ALA A 80 -15.09 11.75 -11.52
N ALA A 81 -13.98 12.45 -11.75
CA ALA A 81 -12.70 11.82 -12.09
C ALA A 81 -12.10 11.02 -10.91
N GLU A 82 -12.33 11.45 -9.67
CA GLU A 82 -11.90 10.74 -8.47
C GLU A 82 -12.80 9.52 -8.16
N ASN A 83 -14.04 9.49 -8.69
CA ASN A 83 -14.95 8.36 -8.59
C ASN A 83 -14.61 7.30 -9.63
N ILE A 84 -13.44 6.71 -9.48
CA ILE A 84 -12.87 5.77 -10.44
C ILE A 84 -13.82 4.61 -10.79
N SER A 85 -13.76 4.15 -12.03
CA SER A 85 -14.65 3.10 -12.55
C SER A 85 -14.36 1.73 -11.93
N LEU A 86 -15.34 0.83 -11.97
CA LEU A 86 -15.14 -0.57 -11.59
C LEU A 86 -14.08 -1.24 -12.50
N THR A 87 -14.04 -0.91 -13.78
CA THR A 87 -13.03 -1.39 -14.73
C THR A 87 -11.63 -0.99 -14.29
N GLN A 88 -11.44 0.24 -13.81
CA GLN A 88 -10.15 0.69 -13.28
C GLN A 88 -9.76 -0.07 -12.00
N ILE A 89 -10.71 -0.30 -11.08
CA ILE A 89 -10.50 -1.11 -9.88
C ILE A 89 -10.12 -2.54 -10.27
N GLN A 90 -10.85 -3.16 -11.20
CA GLN A 90 -10.55 -4.52 -11.65
C GLN A 90 -9.17 -4.63 -12.27
N SER A 91 -8.76 -3.63 -13.06
CA SER A 91 -7.41 -3.61 -13.65
C SER A 91 -6.31 -3.61 -12.57
N GLN A 92 -6.57 -3.04 -11.38
CA GLN A 92 -5.66 -3.12 -10.26
C GLN A 92 -5.59 -4.52 -9.64
N ILE A 93 -6.74 -5.19 -9.47
CA ILE A 93 -6.79 -6.57 -8.99
C ILE A 93 -6.03 -7.49 -9.95
N ASP A 94 -6.19 -7.28 -11.26
CA ASP A 94 -5.48 -8.06 -12.28
C ASP A 94 -3.96 -7.85 -12.20
N VAL A 95 -3.48 -6.63 -11.90
CA VAL A 95 -2.05 -6.35 -11.68
C VAL A 95 -1.55 -7.06 -10.43
N LEU A 96 -2.25 -6.95 -9.30
CA LEU A 96 -1.87 -7.65 -8.07
C LEU A 96 -1.73 -9.16 -8.31
N ASN A 97 -2.71 -9.76 -9.00
CA ASN A 97 -2.68 -11.18 -9.31
C ASN A 97 -1.53 -11.58 -10.24
N LYS A 98 -1.15 -10.72 -11.19
CA LYS A 98 0.03 -10.97 -12.03
C LYS A 98 1.32 -10.87 -11.23
N ASP A 99 1.46 -9.82 -10.43
CA ASP A 99 2.70 -9.51 -9.71
C ASP A 99 3.00 -10.55 -8.61
N PHE A 100 1.99 -10.87 -7.79
CA PHE A 100 2.15 -11.83 -6.68
C PHE A 100 2.20 -13.29 -7.11
N ASN A 101 1.92 -13.58 -8.40
CA ASN A 101 2.05 -14.91 -8.99
C ASN A 101 3.19 -15.02 -10.04
N ALA A 102 4.09 -14.01 -10.10
CA ALA A 102 5.21 -13.98 -11.05
C ALA A 102 4.78 -14.09 -12.53
N LEU A 103 3.59 -13.58 -12.85
CA LEU A 103 3.00 -13.60 -14.21
C LEU A 103 3.15 -12.25 -14.95
N ASN A 104 3.77 -11.27 -14.32
CA ASN A 104 4.06 -9.98 -14.93
C ASN A 104 5.15 -10.10 -16.00
N SER A 105 4.98 -9.39 -17.11
CA SER A 105 5.88 -9.48 -18.28
C SER A 105 7.32 -9.06 -17.99
N ASP A 106 7.54 -8.26 -16.97
CA ASP A 106 8.84 -7.76 -16.54
C ASP A 106 9.46 -8.56 -15.36
N PHE A 107 8.85 -9.68 -14.96
CA PHE A 107 9.36 -10.52 -13.87
C PHE A 107 10.82 -10.95 -14.06
N ASN A 108 11.23 -11.23 -15.30
CA ASN A 108 12.60 -11.62 -15.62
C ASN A 108 13.55 -10.45 -15.88
N GLN A 109 13.05 -9.20 -15.81
CA GLN A 109 13.86 -7.98 -15.98
C GLN A 109 14.38 -7.44 -14.64
N VAL A 110 14.27 -8.22 -13.58
CA VAL A 110 14.81 -7.87 -12.25
C VAL A 110 16.33 -7.69 -12.36
N PRO A 111 16.89 -6.60 -11.84
CA PRO A 111 18.35 -6.38 -11.81
C PRO A 111 19.07 -7.59 -11.18
N THR A 112 20.26 -7.92 -11.67
CA THR A 112 21.03 -9.09 -11.26
C THR A 112 21.23 -9.16 -9.73
N THR A 113 21.43 -8.00 -9.10
CA THR A 113 21.55 -7.89 -7.63
C THR A 113 20.36 -8.47 -6.87
N PHE A 114 19.15 -8.42 -7.44
CA PHE A 114 17.93 -8.92 -6.83
C PHE A 114 17.43 -10.25 -7.42
N SER A 115 18.16 -10.83 -8.39
CA SER A 115 17.73 -12.05 -9.08
C SER A 115 17.51 -13.24 -8.15
N GLY A 116 18.32 -13.32 -7.08
CA GLY A 116 18.25 -14.42 -6.09
C GLY A 116 17.09 -14.29 -5.08
N VAL A 117 16.42 -13.13 -5.03
CA VAL A 117 15.31 -12.85 -4.08
C VAL A 117 13.97 -12.65 -4.78
N LYS A 118 13.90 -12.76 -6.10
CA LYS A 118 12.61 -12.74 -6.80
C LYS A 118 11.83 -14.01 -6.51
N ALA A 119 10.55 -13.90 -6.25
CA ALA A 119 9.72 -15.03 -5.85
C ALA A 119 8.33 -14.99 -6.50
N ASN A 120 7.75 -16.18 -6.65
CA ASN A 120 6.32 -16.34 -6.83
C ASN A 120 5.71 -16.54 -5.44
N VAL A 121 4.94 -15.56 -4.96
CA VAL A 121 4.36 -15.59 -3.61
C VAL A 121 3.12 -16.49 -3.55
N GLY A 122 2.47 -16.75 -4.69
CA GLY A 122 1.31 -17.64 -4.79
C GLY A 122 0.03 -17.09 -4.15
N ILE A 123 -0.10 -15.76 -4.05
CA ILE A 123 -1.27 -15.10 -3.46
C ILE A 123 -2.20 -14.62 -4.57
N THR A 124 -3.50 -14.88 -4.38
CA THR A 124 -4.56 -14.42 -5.27
C THR A 124 -5.43 -13.38 -4.55
N PHE A 125 -5.70 -12.27 -5.20
CA PHE A 125 -6.57 -11.22 -4.72
C PHE A 125 -7.92 -11.28 -5.46
N VAL A 126 -9.01 -11.20 -4.70
CA VAL A 126 -10.38 -11.27 -5.25
C VAL A 126 -11.15 -10.03 -4.82
N LEU A 127 -11.72 -9.30 -5.77
CA LEU A 127 -12.56 -8.15 -5.45
C LEU A 127 -13.85 -8.62 -4.75
N ASP A 128 -13.98 -8.27 -3.47
CA ASP A 128 -15.13 -8.65 -2.65
C ASP A 128 -16.22 -7.58 -2.66
N ALA A 129 -15.83 -6.32 -2.43
CA ALA A 129 -16.79 -5.21 -2.40
C ALA A 129 -16.16 -3.88 -2.81
N VAL A 130 -17.00 -2.94 -3.28
CA VAL A 130 -16.63 -1.57 -3.55
C VAL A 130 -17.61 -0.63 -2.85
N TYR A 131 -17.10 0.15 -1.90
CA TYR A 131 -17.85 1.22 -1.24
C TYR A 131 -17.43 2.57 -1.78
N ARG A 132 -18.41 3.47 -1.94
CA ARG A 132 -18.18 4.80 -2.52
C ARG A 132 -18.80 5.85 -1.63
N LYS A 133 -18.04 6.91 -1.35
CA LYS A 133 -18.51 8.05 -0.56
C LYS A 133 -18.03 9.36 -1.15
N SER A 134 -18.95 10.27 -1.40
CA SER A 134 -18.58 11.64 -1.78
C SER A 134 -18.03 12.41 -0.58
N THR A 135 -17.10 13.31 -0.85
CA THR A 135 -16.46 14.16 0.16
C THR A 135 -16.32 15.59 -0.34
N LYS A 136 -16.26 16.56 0.58
CA LYS A 136 -15.90 17.95 0.27
C LYS A 136 -14.39 18.21 0.41
N LYS A 137 -13.63 17.24 0.95
CA LYS A 137 -12.18 17.39 1.14
C LYS A 137 -11.47 17.36 -0.21
N THR A 138 -10.56 18.29 -0.42
CA THR A 138 -9.74 18.40 -1.63
C THR A 138 -8.60 17.39 -1.65
N SER A 139 -8.11 17.03 -0.46
CA SER A 139 -7.08 15.99 -0.28
C SER A 139 -7.12 15.42 1.13
N TRP A 140 -6.48 14.28 1.31
CA TRP A 140 -6.30 13.59 2.57
C TRP A 140 -4.81 13.54 2.93
N GLY A 141 -4.50 13.60 4.21
CA GLY A 141 -3.15 13.39 4.73
C GLY A 141 -2.92 11.93 5.13
N THR A 142 -1.76 11.63 5.72
CA THR A 142 -1.33 10.28 6.11
C THR A 142 -1.75 9.85 7.52
N ARG A 143 -2.62 10.60 8.20
CA ARG A 143 -3.10 10.30 9.57
C ARG A 143 -4.38 9.48 9.61
N ASP A 144 -4.63 8.67 8.60
CA ASP A 144 -5.74 7.71 8.51
C ASP A 144 -7.16 8.30 8.65
N ALA A 145 -7.34 9.60 8.39
CA ALA A 145 -8.66 10.22 8.43
C ALA A 145 -9.63 9.60 7.41
N MET A 146 -9.13 9.15 6.24
CA MET A 146 -9.92 8.47 5.21
C MET A 146 -10.42 7.10 5.67
N LYS A 147 -9.78 6.49 6.66
CA LYS A 147 -10.12 5.18 7.24
C LYS A 147 -11.13 5.29 8.39
N LYS A 148 -11.63 6.49 8.70
CA LYS A 148 -12.51 6.77 9.85
C LYS A 148 -13.78 7.47 9.40
N SER A 149 -14.94 6.83 9.57
CA SER A 149 -16.24 7.43 9.25
C SER A 149 -16.53 8.71 10.05
N SER A 150 -16.05 8.77 11.30
CA SER A 150 -16.12 9.94 12.19
C SER A 150 -15.35 11.15 11.67
N GLN A 151 -14.38 10.94 10.77
CA GLN A 151 -13.57 11.99 10.15
C GLN A 151 -13.94 12.22 8.67
N GLY A 152 -15.09 11.69 8.25
CA GLY A 152 -15.62 11.82 6.90
C GLY A 152 -15.17 10.73 5.93
N GLY A 153 -14.36 9.78 6.37
CA GLY A 153 -13.90 8.62 5.62
C GLY A 153 -14.88 7.43 5.63
N LEU A 154 -14.35 6.25 5.35
CA LEU A 154 -15.03 4.95 5.43
C LEU A 154 -14.23 4.04 6.37
N ASN A 155 -14.91 3.43 7.33
CA ASN A 155 -14.27 2.45 8.22
C ASN A 155 -13.88 1.19 7.43
N PRO A 156 -12.84 0.45 7.87
CA PRO A 156 -12.50 -0.83 7.27
C PRO A 156 -13.63 -1.85 7.43
N THR A 157 -13.73 -2.75 6.48
CA THR A 157 -14.68 -3.88 6.49
C THR A 157 -13.91 -5.16 6.77
N SER A 158 -14.23 -5.85 7.86
CA SER A 158 -13.61 -7.14 8.25
C SER A 158 -12.07 -7.13 8.12
N PRO A 159 -11.36 -6.20 8.75
CA PRO A 159 -9.92 -5.98 8.52
C PRO A 159 -9.04 -7.16 8.94
N THR A 160 -9.53 -8.07 9.76
CA THR A 160 -8.81 -9.29 10.17
C THR A 160 -8.84 -10.40 9.12
N THR A 161 -9.66 -10.27 8.07
CA THR A 161 -9.86 -11.32 7.05
C THR A 161 -9.86 -10.77 5.62
N LYS A 162 -9.81 -9.45 5.45
CA LYS A 162 -9.87 -8.80 4.13
C LYS A 162 -8.86 -7.66 4.05
N LEU A 163 -8.21 -7.52 2.92
CA LEU A 163 -7.44 -6.32 2.59
C LEU A 163 -8.41 -5.16 2.32
N ASN A 164 -8.28 -4.08 3.07
CA ASN A 164 -8.98 -2.84 2.80
C ASN A 164 -8.07 -1.88 2.03
N LEU A 165 -8.54 -1.41 0.89
CA LEU A 165 -7.84 -0.50 0.01
C LEU A 165 -8.66 0.80 -0.11
N TRP A 166 -8.13 1.91 0.41
CA TRP A 166 -8.73 3.23 0.23
C TRP A 166 -8.17 3.92 -0.98
N VAL A 167 -9.07 4.49 -1.77
CA VAL A 167 -8.74 5.28 -2.97
C VAL A 167 -9.26 6.69 -2.78
N CYS A 168 -8.34 7.66 -2.77
CA CYS A 168 -8.67 9.06 -2.55
C CYS A 168 -7.57 9.96 -3.14
N THR A 169 -7.79 11.27 -3.19
CA THR A 169 -6.71 12.22 -3.49
C THR A 169 -5.85 12.41 -2.25
N ILE A 170 -4.56 12.07 -2.32
CA ILE A 170 -3.61 12.27 -1.21
C ILE A 170 -2.83 13.56 -1.44
N GLY A 171 -2.67 14.36 -0.38
CA GLY A 171 -1.87 15.58 -0.43
C GLY A 171 -0.36 15.32 -0.46
N GLY A 172 0.43 16.37 -0.75
CA GLY A 172 1.88 16.30 -0.65
C GLY A 172 2.61 15.52 -1.74
N GLY A 173 1.93 15.12 -2.83
CA GLY A 173 2.55 14.35 -3.91
C GLY A 173 2.76 12.86 -3.58
N ILE A 174 2.14 12.37 -2.50
CA ILE A 174 2.22 10.97 -2.07
C ILE A 174 1.41 10.10 -3.04
N LEU A 175 2.00 8.99 -3.47
CA LEU A 175 1.37 8.01 -4.36
C LEU A 175 0.48 7.04 -3.59
N GLY A 176 0.92 6.62 -2.41
CA GLY A 176 0.25 5.71 -1.52
C GLY A 176 1.00 5.49 -0.22
N TYR A 177 0.40 4.74 0.68
CA TYR A 177 1.04 4.21 1.88
C TYR A 177 0.27 3.01 2.42
N ALA A 178 0.95 2.19 3.20
CA ALA A 178 0.40 1.03 3.87
C ALA A 178 0.57 1.13 5.39
N GLN A 179 -0.29 0.45 6.13
CA GLN A 179 -0.02 0.09 7.51
C GLN A 179 0.77 -1.23 7.53
N PHE A 180 1.88 -1.25 8.26
CA PHE A 180 2.65 -2.48 8.47
C PHE A 180 1.92 -3.45 9.40
N PRO A 181 2.23 -4.77 9.34
CA PRO A 181 1.64 -5.77 10.22
C PRO A 181 1.80 -5.44 11.70
N GLY A 182 0.79 -5.79 12.50
CA GLY A 182 0.78 -5.54 13.96
C GLY A 182 0.10 -4.24 14.39
N GLY A 183 -0.26 -3.36 13.46
CA GLY A 183 -0.99 -2.13 13.73
C GLY A 183 -2.46 -2.36 14.11
N SER A 184 -3.18 -1.26 14.34
CA SER A 184 -4.60 -1.32 14.73
C SER A 184 -5.46 -1.82 13.56
N SER A 185 -6.33 -2.80 13.81
CA SER A 185 -7.33 -3.26 12.84
C SER A 185 -8.29 -2.16 12.38
N ALA A 186 -8.49 -1.11 13.17
CA ALA A 186 -9.32 0.02 12.81
C ALA A 186 -8.75 0.89 11.68
N THR A 187 -7.47 0.73 11.37
CA THR A 187 -6.77 1.47 10.30
C THR A 187 -5.99 0.53 9.37
N ASP A 188 -6.21 -0.78 9.48
CA ASP A 188 -5.49 -1.78 8.68
C ASP A 188 -5.82 -1.70 7.20
N GLY A 189 -4.78 -1.81 6.37
CA GLY A 189 -4.84 -1.78 4.91
C GLY A 189 -3.99 -0.71 4.24
N VAL A 190 -4.25 -0.47 2.97
CA VAL A 190 -3.46 0.41 2.10
C VAL A 190 -4.27 1.60 1.59
N VAL A 191 -3.60 2.72 1.34
CA VAL A 191 -4.19 3.94 0.75
C VAL A 191 -3.45 4.26 -0.53
N ILE A 192 -4.19 4.45 -1.63
CA ILE A 192 -3.62 4.76 -2.95
C ILE A 192 -4.29 6.04 -3.47
N ASP A 193 -3.49 6.94 -4.04
CA ASP A 193 -4.05 8.10 -4.74
C ASP A 193 -4.83 7.63 -5.98
N SER A 194 -6.01 8.23 -6.20
CA SER A 194 -6.94 7.85 -7.26
C SER A 194 -6.34 7.92 -8.68
N LYS A 195 -5.28 8.71 -8.88
CA LYS A 195 -4.55 8.83 -10.14
C LYS A 195 -3.52 7.73 -10.38
N TYR A 196 -3.25 6.90 -9.38
CA TYR A 196 -2.16 5.90 -9.43
C TYR A 196 -2.64 4.49 -9.16
N LEU A 197 -3.97 4.28 -9.13
CA LEU A 197 -4.58 2.96 -9.03
C LEU A 197 -4.90 2.41 -10.41
N GLY A 198 -4.54 1.15 -10.66
CA GLY A 198 -4.87 0.43 -11.90
C GLY A 198 -4.06 0.87 -13.12
N THR A 199 -4.53 0.44 -14.29
CA THR A 199 -3.83 0.64 -15.57
C THR A 199 -4.69 1.36 -16.62
N THR A 200 -5.93 1.69 -16.28
CA THR A 200 -6.92 2.31 -17.17
C THR A 200 -7.61 3.50 -16.53
N GLY A 201 -8.56 4.12 -17.20
CA GLY A 201 -9.38 5.19 -16.68
C GLY A 201 -8.56 6.45 -16.38
N THR A 202 -8.57 6.90 -15.13
CA THR A 202 -7.86 8.10 -14.67
C THR A 202 -6.42 7.86 -14.23
N ALA A 203 -5.93 6.61 -14.35
CA ALA A 203 -4.54 6.26 -14.03
C ALA A 203 -3.56 7.07 -14.88
N THR A 204 -2.60 7.76 -14.25
CA THR A 204 -1.74 8.77 -14.87
C THR A 204 -0.29 8.33 -14.91
N ALA A 205 0.34 8.45 -16.10
CA ALA A 205 1.75 8.18 -16.28
C ALA A 205 2.63 9.13 -15.41
N PRO A 206 3.81 8.66 -14.96
CA PRO A 206 4.43 7.36 -15.21
C PRO A 206 3.94 6.23 -14.27
N PHE A 207 2.99 6.50 -13.36
CA PHE A 207 2.54 5.58 -12.32
C PHE A 207 1.24 4.82 -12.68
N ASN A 208 0.95 4.67 -13.98
CA ASN A 208 -0.27 4.04 -14.51
C ASN A 208 -0.12 2.55 -14.83
N LYS A 209 0.81 1.86 -14.18
CA LYS A 209 1.02 0.41 -14.34
C LYS A 209 0.49 -0.43 -13.17
N GLY A 210 -0.23 0.20 -12.23
CA GLY A 210 -0.76 -0.46 -11.03
C GLY A 210 0.30 -0.83 -9.98
N ARG A 211 1.58 -0.43 -10.19
CA ARG A 211 2.69 -0.86 -9.31
C ARG A 211 2.74 -0.11 -7.98
N THR A 212 2.09 1.04 -7.86
CA THR A 212 1.92 1.70 -6.57
C THR A 212 1.18 0.79 -5.59
N ALA A 213 0.04 0.23 -5.97
CA ALA A 213 -0.68 -0.67 -5.08
C ALA A 213 0.07 -1.99 -4.82
N THR A 214 0.78 -2.55 -5.82
CA THR A 214 1.64 -3.73 -5.61
C THR A 214 2.70 -3.45 -4.54
N HIS A 215 3.34 -2.27 -4.60
CA HIS A 215 4.35 -1.84 -3.64
C HIS A 215 3.75 -1.69 -2.22
N GLU A 216 2.63 -1.00 -2.10
CA GLU A 216 1.98 -0.78 -0.80
C GLU A 216 1.41 -2.08 -0.18
N VAL A 217 0.87 -2.98 -1.01
CA VAL A 217 0.45 -4.31 -0.54
C VAL A 217 1.64 -5.13 -0.06
N GLY A 218 2.82 -4.97 -0.69
CA GLY A 218 4.07 -5.58 -0.20
C GLY A 218 4.47 -5.10 1.20
N HIS A 219 4.23 -3.84 1.54
CA HIS A 219 4.44 -3.32 2.90
C HIS A 219 3.39 -3.81 3.91
N TRP A 220 2.15 -4.00 3.46
CA TRP A 220 1.03 -4.44 4.30
C TRP A 220 1.17 -5.91 4.72
N MET A 221 1.84 -6.74 3.93
CA MET A 221 2.08 -8.16 4.18
C MET A 221 3.24 -8.41 5.14
#